data_6eff6c24c847b289b65f3bdd1312c06e
#
_entry.id   6eff6c24c847b289b65f3bdd1312c06e
#
_cell.length_a   1.000
_cell.length_b   1.000
_cell.length_c   1.000
_cell.angle_alpha   90.00
_cell.angle_beta   90.00
_cell.angle_gamma   90.00
#
_symmetry.space_group_name_H-M   'P 1'
#
loop_
_entity.id
_entity.type
_entity.pdbx_description
1 polymer ?
#
loop_
_entity_poly.entity_id
_entity_poly.type
_entity_poly.pdbx_seq_one_letter_code
_entity_poly.pdbx_strand_id
1 'polypeptide(L)'
;LAAVGVGWLAACAAQPSLLGSDRQMTSRLLIALLGSLAFGAVGLADDLARIRSRYPDGLGLGLRRTQRLALECIAAALVLGLLALNGCLPTGLILPGAGYVECALAPLLWAVLLVAMAEAARVADGADGTVCGAAFVAMLGLMMLETQLGWFPLAVFPAALAGALMAFLLWDFPPAKLHPGRCGCLYAAGAIGCIPLCIGYAELSIPLALPFWVEGGMVLLQVLFCRWKGRPLFAAAPLHRWLEKRGMSAVNIFYSLCALSVCGLALAVR
;
A
#
# COMPACT_ATOMS: atom_id res chain seq x y z
N LEU A 1 7.16 -5.64 10.81
CA LEU A 1 8.51 -5.12 10.57
C LEU A 1 9.59 -6.14 10.97
N ALA A 2 9.60 -6.64 12.22
CA ALA A 2 10.58 -7.63 12.66
C ALA A 2 10.55 -8.91 11.80
N ALA A 3 9.36 -9.44 11.48
CA ALA A 3 9.21 -10.63 10.63
C ALA A 3 9.76 -10.43 9.21
N VAL A 4 9.55 -9.24 8.62
CA VAL A 4 10.12 -8.89 7.30
C VAL A 4 11.65 -8.83 7.38
N GLY A 5 12.19 -8.20 8.43
CA GLY A 5 13.65 -8.15 8.67
C GLY A 5 14.27 -9.53 8.84
N VAL A 6 13.64 -10.40 9.65
CA VAL A 6 14.09 -11.78 9.86
C VAL A 6 13.99 -12.60 8.56
N GLY A 7 12.90 -12.47 7.79
CA GLY A 7 12.74 -13.15 6.51
C GLY A 7 13.81 -12.75 5.50
N TRP A 8 14.13 -11.44 5.44
CA TRP A 8 15.19 -10.94 4.58
C TRP A 8 16.58 -11.44 5.02
N LEU A 9 16.89 -11.38 6.31
CA LEU A 9 18.16 -11.91 6.85
C LEU A 9 18.30 -13.42 6.60
N ALA A 10 17.20 -14.18 6.76
CA ALA A 10 17.19 -15.61 6.47
C ALA A 10 17.45 -15.90 4.99
N ALA A 11 16.85 -15.14 4.09
CA ALA A 11 17.08 -15.26 2.65
C ALA A 11 18.53 -14.92 2.27
N CYS A 12 19.10 -13.87 2.85
CA CYS A 12 20.52 -13.50 2.66
C CYS A 12 21.48 -14.55 3.22
N ALA A 13 21.14 -15.17 4.36
CA ALA A 13 21.93 -16.25 4.93
C ALA A 13 21.88 -17.53 4.09
N ALA A 14 20.70 -17.85 3.53
CA ALA A 14 20.52 -19.00 2.65
C ALA A 14 21.22 -18.83 1.30
N GLN A 15 21.29 -17.60 0.80
CA GLN A 15 21.86 -17.28 -0.51
C GLN A 15 22.65 -15.98 -0.48
N PRO A 16 23.94 -16.02 -0.04
CA PRO A 16 24.80 -14.84 0.08
C PRO A 16 24.97 -14.04 -1.22
N SER A 17 24.79 -14.68 -2.38
CA SER A 17 24.82 -14.03 -3.70
C SER A 17 23.73 -12.98 -3.89
N LEU A 18 22.65 -13.02 -3.09
CA LEU A 18 21.60 -12.00 -3.11
C LEU A 18 22.11 -10.62 -2.67
N LEU A 19 23.15 -10.58 -1.81
CA LEU A 19 23.76 -9.34 -1.29
C LEU A 19 24.87 -8.79 -2.20
N GLY A 20 25.48 -9.62 -3.05
CA GLY A 20 26.75 -9.29 -3.70
C GLY A 20 26.70 -9.08 -5.21
N SER A 21 25.60 -9.43 -5.89
CA SER A 21 25.64 -9.53 -7.35
C SER A 21 25.39 -8.21 -8.09
N ASP A 22 24.66 -7.24 -7.50
CA ASP A 22 24.43 -5.95 -8.13
C ASP A 22 24.12 -4.86 -7.09
N ARG A 23 25.03 -3.87 -7.01
CA ARG A 23 24.88 -2.69 -6.13
C ARG A 23 23.57 -1.94 -6.40
N GLN A 24 23.13 -1.90 -7.65
CA GLN A 24 21.91 -1.21 -8.05
C GLN A 24 20.66 -1.94 -7.54
N MET A 25 20.63 -3.28 -7.59
CA MET A 25 19.51 -4.07 -7.04
C MET A 25 19.40 -3.91 -5.52
N THR A 26 20.55 -3.97 -4.82
CA THR A 26 20.58 -3.77 -3.38
C THR A 26 20.06 -2.37 -2.99
N SER A 27 20.46 -1.32 -3.73
CA SER A 27 19.96 0.03 -3.45
C SER A 27 18.45 0.16 -3.69
N ARG A 28 17.92 -0.43 -4.74
CA ARG A 28 16.47 -0.45 -5.03
C ARG A 28 15.67 -1.15 -3.91
N LEU A 29 16.16 -2.31 -3.43
CA LEU A 29 15.56 -3.02 -2.31
C LEU A 29 15.55 -2.16 -1.04
N LEU A 30 16.69 -1.53 -0.71
CA LEU A 30 16.79 -0.65 0.45
C LEU A 30 15.85 0.56 0.34
N ILE A 31 15.72 1.15 -0.85
CA ILE A 31 14.79 2.28 -1.08
C ILE A 31 13.34 1.83 -0.90
N ALA A 32 12.96 0.66 -1.41
CA ALA A 32 11.62 0.11 -1.23
C ALA A 32 11.30 -0.15 0.25
N LEU A 33 12.26 -0.73 1.00
CA LEU A 33 12.14 -0.95 2.43
C LEU A 33 12.04 0.37 3.21
N LEU A 34 12.94 1.31 2.97
CA LEU A 34 12.93 2.62 3.64
C LEU A 34 11.67 3.42 3.33
N GLY A 35 11.22 3.39 2.09
CA GLY A 35 9.97 4.04 1.68
C GLY A 35 8.76 3.46 2.39
N SER A 36 8.63 2.14 2.41
CA SER A 36 7.56 1.45 3.14
C SER A 36 7.58 1.77 4.63
N LEU A 37 8.80 1.78 5.22
CA LEU A 37 9.01 2.17 6.61
C LEU A 37 8.64 3.64 6.87
N ALA A 38 8.96 4.55 5.97
CA ALA A 38 8.63 5.96 6.11
C ALA A 38 7.10 6.16 6.16
N PHE A 39 6.34 5.53 5.26
CA PHE A 39 4.88 5.54 5.31
C PHE A 39 4.34 4.88 6.59
N GLY A 40 4.90 3.74 7.00
CA GLY A 40 4.56 3.09 8.27
C GLY A 40 4.84 3.98 9.49
N ALA A 41 5.94 4.74 9.48
CA ALA A 41 6.28 5.69 10.54
C ALA A 41 5.28 6.85 10.63
N VAL A 42 4.76 7.33 9.49
CA VAL A 42 3.66 8.32 9.47
C VAL A 42 2.42 7.75 10.14
N GLY A 43 2.07 6.49 9.82
CA GLY A 43 0.96 5.79 10.48
C GLY A 43 1.18 5.59 11.98
N LEU A 44 2.41 5.20 12.37
CA LEU A 44 2.78 5.07 13.79
C LEU A 44 2.66 6.41 14.53
N ALA A 45 3.08 7.51 13.92
CA ALA A 45 2.94 8.83 14.50
C ALA A 45 1.46 9.22 14.71
N ASP A 46 0.58 8.86 13.75
CA ASP A 46 -0.87 9.06 13.89
C ASP A 46 -1.47 8.21 15.03
N ASP A 47 -1.07 6.93 15.13
CA ASP A 47 -1.52 6.03 16.19
C ASP A 47 -1.02 6.49 17.58
N LEU A 48 0.24 6.90 17.70
CA LEU A 48 0.80 7.45 18.95
C LEU A 48 0.11 8.76 19.34
N ALA A 49 -0.17 9.64 18.38
CA ALA A 49 -0.90 10.87 18.63
C ALA A 49 -2.31 10.58 19.19
N ARG A 50 -2.99 9.56 18.67
CA ARG A 50 -4.31 9.12 19.18
C ARG A 50 -4.24 8.60 20.60
N ILE A 51 -3.22 7.77 20.90
CA ILE A 51 -3.04 7.22 22.26
C ILE A 51 -2.73 8.35 23.25
N ARG A 52 -1.90 9.31 22.84
CA ARG A 52 -1.47 10.41 23.70
C ARG A 52 -2.55 11.47 23.92
N SER A 53 -3.44 11.68 22.93
CA SER A 53 -4.54 12.63 22.99
C SER A 53 -5.81 12.04 23.61
N ARG A 54 -5.69 11.09 24.55
CA ARG A 54 -6.83 10.53 25.28
C ARG A 54 -7.53 11.62 26.08
N TYR A 55 -8.57 12.18 25.49
CA TYR A 55 -9.60 12.91 26.23
C TYR A 55 -10.41 11.93 27.09
N PRO A 56 -11.02 12.40 28.20
CA PRO A 56 -11.86 11.59 29.07
C PRO A 56 -12.98 10.84 28.32
N ASP A 57 -13.39 11.33 27.14
CA ASP A 57 -14.48 10.79 26.31
C ASP A 57 -14.04 9.71 25.31
N GLY A 58 -12.79 9.22 25.37
CA GLY A 58 -12.32 8.07 24.57
C GLY A 58 -12.03 8.36 23.09
N LEU A 59 -12.31 9.56 22.59
CA LEU A 59 -12.06 9.98 21.21
C LEU A 59 -10.67 10.62 21.08
N GLY A 60 -9.62 9.81 21.02
CA GLY A 60 -8.28 10.30 20.73
C GLY A 60 -8.22 10.89 19.33
N LEU A 61 -7.94 12.20 19.22
CA LEU A 61 -7.67 12.86 17.95
C LEU A 61 -6.23 12.52 17.54
N GLY A 62 -6.07 11.84 16.40
CA GLY A 62 -4.76 11.61 15.77
C GLY A 62 -4.16 12.89 15.20
N LEU A 63 -3.21 12.76 14.30
CA LEU A 63 -2.62 13.90 13.59
C LEU A 63 -3.70 14.68 12.81
N ARG A 64 -3.55 16.01 12.76
CA ARG A 64 -4.39 16.85 11.89
C ARG A 64 -4.19 16.41 10.43
N ARG A 65 -5.25 16.46 9.62
CA ARG A 65 -5.19 16.09 8.20
C ARG A 65 -4.02 16.73 7.45
N THR A 66 -3.78 18.02 7.68
CA THR A 66 -2.68 18.76 7.05
C THR A 66 -1.31 18.26 7.48
N GLN A 67 -1.11 17.93 8.76
CA GLN A 67 0.14 17.37 9.28
C GLN A 67 0.43 16.00 8.69
N ARG A 68 -0.59 15.13 8.62
CA ARG A 68 -0.46 13.80 8.05
C ARG A 68 -0.13 13.88 6.56
N LEU A 69 -0.89 14.65 5.78
CA LEU A 69 -0.60 14.83 4.34
C LEU A 69 0.81 15.41 4.11
N ALA A 70 1.26 16.35 4.95
CA ALA A 70 2.62 16.86 4.86
C ALA A 70 3.67 15.78 5.10
N LEU A 71 3.48 14.92 6.10
CA LEU A 71 4.38 13.79 6.39
C LEU A 71 4.36 12.75 5.27
N GLU A 72 3.20 12.43 4.69
CA GLU A 72 3.07 11.53 3.54
C GLU A 72 3.78 12.11 2.29
N CYS A 73 3.64 13.41 2.04
CA CYS A 73 4.38 14.10 0.97
C CYS A 73 5.90 14.07 1.21
N ILE A 74 6.35 14.24 2.46
CA ILE A 74 7.77 14.12 2.82
C ILE A 74 8.26 12.68 2.58
N ALA A 75 7.48 11.66 2.97
CA ALA A 75 7.82 10.26 2.72
C ALA A 75 7.91 9.95 1.21
N ALA A 76 6.95 10.43 0.41
CA ALA A 76 6.98 10.29 -1.04
C ALA A 76 8.20 11.01 -1.66
N ALA A 77 8.49 12.24 -1.24
CA ALA A 77 9.66 12.99 -1.70
C ALA A 77 10.98 12.32 -1.33
N LEU A 78 11.06 11.69 -0.15
CA LEU A 78 12.22 10.89 0.26
C LEU A 78 12.46 9.72 -0.70
N VAL A 79 11.42 8.94 -1.01
CA VAL A 79 11.53 7.80 -1.94
C VAL A 79 11.99 8.25 -3.32
N LEU A 80 11.32 9.27 -3.88
CA LEU A 80 11.65 9.78 -5.21
C LEU A 80 13.04 10.41 -5.25
N GLY A 81 13.44 11.13 -4.20
CA GLY A 81 14.77 11.70 -4.06
C GLY A 81 15.86 10.62 -4.01
N LEU A 82 15.65 9.55 -3.23
CA LEU A 82 16.57 8.42 -3.17
C LEU A 82 16.68 7.70 -4.53
N LEU A 83 15.57 7.51 -5.25
CA LEU A 83 15.57 6.93 -6.59
C LEU A 83 16.30 7.82 -7.59
N ALA A 84 16.10 9.15 -7.52
CA ALA A 84 16.80 10.11 -8.37
C ALA A 84 18.32 10.09 -8.12
N LEU A 85 18.74 10.07 -6.86
CA LEU A 85 20.17 10.01 -6.48
C LEU A 85 20.84 8.71 -6.95
N ASN A 86 20.09 7.61 -7.04
CA ASN A 86 20.57 6.33 -7.55
C ASN A 86 20.39 6.15 -9.08
N GLY A 87 19.88 7.16 -9.79
CA GLY A 87 19.64 7.10 -11.23
C GLY A 87 18.56 6.07 -11.64
N CYS A 88 17.65 5.73 -10.72
CA CYS A 88 16.63 4.70 -10.90
C CYS A 88 15.20 5.27 -10.93
N LEU A 89 15.05 6.60 -10.96
CA LEU A 89 13.75 7.25 -10.97
C LEU A 89 13.04 7.02 -12.31
N PRO A 90 11.82 6.44 -12.34
CA PRO A 90 11.05 6.29 -13.57
C PRO A 90 10.61 7.67 -14.08
N THR A 91 11.06 8.02 -15.30
CA THR A 91 10.76 9.31 -15.97
C THR A 91 9.60 9.20 -16.98
N GLY A 92 8.96 8.06 -17.06
CA GLY A 92 7.84 7.81 -17.97
C GLY A 92 6.84 6.83 -17.41
N LEU A 93 5.85 6.51 -18.23
CA LEU A 93 4.79 5.55 -17.94
C LEU A 93 4.76 4.48 -19.03
N ILE A 94 4.50 3.24 -18.64
CA ILE A 94 4.23 2.16 -19.59
C ILE A 94 2.72 2.08 -19.79
N LEU A 95 2.27 2.48 -20.97
CA LEU A 95 0.86 2.46 -21.33
C LEU A 95 0.54 1.20 -22.14
N PRO A 96 -0.51 0.45 -21.80
CA PRO A 96 -0.96 -0.69 -22.58
C PRO A 96 -1.24 -0.26 -24.03
N GLY A 97 -0.54 -0.88 -25.00
CA GLY A 97 -0.68 -0.59 -26.42
C GLY A 97 0.17 0.56 -26.97
N ALA A 98 0.66 1.48 -26.14
CA ALA A 98 1.55 2.59 -26.56
C ALA A 98 3.01 2.39 -26.15
N GLY A 99 3.29 1.41 -25.27
CA GLY A 99 4.64 1.18 -24.76
C GLY A 99 5.09 2.23 -23.76
N TYR A 100 6.41 2.44 -23.65
CA TYR A 100 7.00 3.42 -22.74
C TYR A 100 6.85 4.83 -23.30
N VAL A 101 6.22 5.72 -22.53
CA VAL A 101 6.03 7.13 -22.87
C VAL A 101 6.76 7.99 -21.85
N GLU A 102 7.76 8.73 -22.28
CA GLU A 102 8.45 9.70 -21.43
C GLU A 102 7.50 10.85 -21.04
N CYS A 103 7.50 11.22 -19.79
CA CYS A 103 6.69 12.30 -19.24
C CYS A 103 7.48 13.09 -18.21
N ALA A 104 7.75 14.36 -18.48
CA ALA A 104 8.47 15.23 -17.54
C ALA A 104 7.76 15.38 -16.20
N LEU A 105 6.44 15.13 -16.14
CA LEU A 105 5.64 15.18 -14.92
C LEU A 105 5.57 13.83 -14.19
N ALA A 106 6.21 12.76 -14.71
CA ALA A 106 6.15 11.43 -14.11
C ALA A 106 6.55 11.43 -12.61
N PRO A 107 7.62 12.09 -12.16
CA PRO A 107 7.95 12.12 -10.73
C PRO A 107 6.84 12.73 -9.86
N LEU A 108 6.16 13.77 -10.36
CA LEU A 108 5.03 14.37 -9.66
C LEU A 108 3.83 13.41 -9.61
N LEU A 109 3.55 12.71 -10.72
CA LEU A 109 2.49 11.69 -10.77
C LEU A 109 2.76 10.56 -9.77
N TRP A 110 4.00 10.11 -9.66
CA TRP A 110 4.40 9.09 -8.69
C TRP A 110 4.27 9.57 -7.24
N ALA A 111 4.62 10.82 -6.95
CA ALA A 111 4.39 11.40 -5.63
C ALA A 111 2.89 11.42 -5.27
N VAL A 112 2.06 11.89 -6.19
CA VAL A 112 0.60 11.93 -6.01
C VAL A 112 0.04 10.51 -5.85
N LEU A 113 0.52 9.54 -6.64
CA LEU A 113 0.10 8.14 -6.56
C LEU A 113 0.39 7.55 -5.18
N LEU A 114 1.62 7.73 -4.65
CA LEU A 114 2.00 7.23 -3.33
C LEU A 114 1.14 7.80 -2.22
N VAL A 115 0.94 9.13 -2.20
CA VAL A 115 0.10 9.80 -1.18
C VAL A 115 -1.37 9.40 -1.32
N ALA A 116 -1.89 9.38 -2.55
CA ALA A 116 -3.28 8.97 -2.79
C ALA A 116 -3.54 7.52 -2.38
N MET A 117 -2.57 6.62 -2.60
CA MET A 117 -2.66 5.23 -2.19
C MET A 117 -2.63 5.09 -0.66
N ALA A 118 -1.78 5.83 0.04
CA ALA A 118 -1.75 5.86 1.50
C ALA A 118 -3.11 6.32 2.07
N GLU A 119 -3.70 7.39 1.52
CA GLU A 119 -5.03 7.86 1.92
C GLU A 119 -6.15 6.86 1.56
N ALA A 120 -6.06 6.18 0.41
CA ALA A 120 -7.04 5.17 -0.01
C ALA A 120 -6.99 3.92 0.89
N ALA A 121 -5.79 3.41 1.20
CA ALA A 121 -5.61 2.29 2.11
C ALA A 121 -6.12 2.61 3.52
N ARG A 122 -5.94 3.84 3.99
CA ARG A 122 -6.47 4.31 5.27
C ARG A 122 -8.01 4.30 5.33
N VAL A 123 -8.65 4.52 4.19
CA VAL A 123 -10.12 4.41 4.07
C VAL A 123 -10.55 2.95 4.13
N ALA A 124 -9.79 2.05 3.52
CA ALA A 124 -10.04 0.61 3.49
C ALA A 124 -9.87 -0.08 4.86
N ASP A 125 -9.15 0.56 5.80
CA ASP A 125 -8.91 0.08 7.18
C ASP A 125 -10.18 0.07 8.07
N GLY A 126 -11.35 0.11 7.48
CA GLY A 126 -12.63 0.11 8.18
C GLY A 126 -13.31 -1.26 8.30
N ALA A 127 -12.84 -2.27 7.58
CA ALA A 127 -13.38 -3.62 7.59
C ALA A 127 -12.32 -4.65 7.99
N ASP A 128 -12.72 -5.61 8.83
CA ASP A 128 -11.86 -6.66 9.37
C ASP A 128 -11.11 -7.40 8.27
N GLY A 129 -9.78 -7.54 8.43
CA GLY A 129 -8.91 -8.30 7.54
C GLY A 129 -8.65 -7.67 6.16
N THR A 130 -9.38 -6.65 5.77
CA THR A 130 -9.38 -6.11 4.40
C THR A 130 -8.00 -5.64 3.96
N VAL A 131 -7.33 -4.83 4.78
CA VAL A 131 -6.01 -4.31 4.45
C VAL A 131 -4.98 -5.43 4.38
N CYS A 132 -4.99 -6.33 5.36
CA CYS A 132 -4.05 -7.45 5.41
C CYS A 132 -4.29 -8.44 4.26
N GLY A 133 -5.54 -8.77 3.94
CA GLY A 133 -5.90 -9.67 2.85
C GLY A 133 -5.57 -9.10 1.48
N ALA A 134 -5.94 -7.85 1.22
CA ALA A 134 -5.64 -7.17 -0.03
C ALA A 134 -4.12 -7.00 -0.24
N ALA A 135 -3.40 -6.56 0.80
CA ALA A 135 -1.96 -6.41 0.75
C ALA A 135 -1.24 -7.77 0.59
N PHE A 136 -1.73 -8.83 1.23
CA PHE A 136 -1.20 -10.19 1.05
C PHE A 136 -1.25 -10.62 -0.41
N VAL A 137 -2.41 -10.48 -1.08
CA VAL A 137 -2.55 -10.80 -2.52
C VAL A 137 -1.64 -9.94 -3.38
N ALA A 138 -1.54 -8.64 -3.09
CA ALA A 138 -0.65 -7.72 -3.81
C ALA A 138 0.82 -8.11 -3.66
N MET A 139 1.26 -8.52 -2.46
CA MET A 139 2.64 -8.96 -2.21
C MET A 139 2.95 -10.27 -2.92
N LEU A 140 2.02 -11.24 -2.95
CA LEU A 140 2.20 -12.46 -3.76
C LEU A 140 2.33 -12.13 -5.25
N GLY A 141 1.51 -11.19 -5.74
CA GLY A 141 1.59 -10.73 -7.11
C GLY A 141 2.92 -10.07 -7.45
N LEU A 142 3.42 -9.20 -6.59
CA LEU A 142 4.73 -8.56 -6.75
C LEU A 142 5.87 -9.59 -6.73
N MET A 143 5.84 -10.53 -5.80
CA MET A 143 6.82 -11.62 -5.75
C MET A 143 6.85 -12.41 -7.07
N MET A 144 5.68 -12.74 -7.62
CA MET A 144 5.59 -13.46 -8.90
C MET A 144 6.11 -12.62 -10.06
N LEU A 145 5.73 -11.36 -10.15
CA LEU A 145 6.16 -10.44 -11.21
C LEU A 145 7.68 -10.20 -11.18
N GLU A 146 8.24 -9.96 -10.00
CA GLU A 146 9.68 -9.74 -9.85
C GLU A 146 10.49 -10.99 -10.20
N THR A 147 9.99 -12.19 -9.86
CA THR A 147 10.63 -13.45 -10.25
C THR A 147 10.57 -13.67 -11.76
N GLN A 148 9.44 -13.37 -12.42
CA GLN A 148 9.30 -13.46 -13.87
C GLN A 148 10.19 -12.47 -14.62
N LEU A 149 10.39 -11.29 -14.07
CA LEU A 149 11.29 -10.25 -14.62
C LEU A 149 12.77 -10.52 -14.32
N GLY A 150 13.09 -11.59 -13.59
CA GLY A 150 14.47 -11.92 -13.20
C GLY A 150 15.03 -11.08 -12.05
N TRP A 151 14.18 -10.35 -11.34
CA TRP A 151 14.54 -9.47 -10.21
C TRP A 151 14.48 -10.23 -8.87
N PHE A 152 15.01 -11.46 -8.83
CA PHE A 152 14.95 -12.34 -7.66
C PHE A 152 15.36 -11.71 -6.32
N PRO A 153 16.41 -10.86 -6.24
CA PRO A 153 16.79 -10.24 -4.97
C PRO A 153 15.73 -9.30 -4.39
N LEU A 154 14.93 -8.65 -5.26
CA LEU A 154 13.85 -7.77 -4.84
C LEU A 154 12.63 -8.58 -4.37
N ALA A 155 12.33 -9.73 -4.99
CA ALA A 155 11.20 -10.59 -4.67
C ALA A 155 11.21 -11.11 -3.21
N VAL A 156 12.38 -11.07 -2.55
CA VAL A 156 12.51 -11.43 -1.12
C VAL A 156 11.69 -10.51 -0.22
N PHE A 157 11.61 -9.23 -0.54
CA PHE A 157 10.85 -8.28 0.30
C PHE A 157 9.33 -8.54 0.24
N PRO A 158 8.67 -8.59 -0.92
CA PRO A 158 7.25 -8.91 -0.96
C PRO A 158 6.94 -10.32 -0.45
N ALA A 159 7.83 -11.31 -0.66
CA ALA A 159 7.68 -12.65 -0.09
C ALA A 159 7.67 -12.64 1.44
N ALA A 160 8.63 -11.96 2.07
CA ALA A 160 8.72 -11.84 3.52
C ALA A 160 7.52 -11.07 4.10
N LEU A 161 7.09 -10.01 3.41
CA LEU A 161 5.93 -9.23 3.83
C LEU A 161 4.63 -10.04 3.66
N ALA A 162 4.47 -10.81 2.59
CA ALA A 162 3.33 -11.70 2.40
C ALA A 162 3.22 -12.70 3.56
N GLY A 163 4.33 -13.34 3.95
CA GLY A 163 4.35 -14.23 5.11
C GLY A 163 3.93 -13.54 6.42
N ALA A 164 4.42 -12.31 6.65
CA ALA A 164 4.06 -11.53 7.83
C ALA A 164 2.57 -11.12 7.82
N LEU A 165 2.02 -10.72 6.68
CA LEU A 165 0.61 -10.35 6.52
C LEU A 165 -0.30 -11.57 6.71
N MET A 166 0.09 -12.73 6.17
CA MET A 166 -0.66 -13.98 6.37
C MET A 166 -0.70 -14.40 7.85
N ALA A 167 0.43 -14.30 8.54
CA ALA A 167 0.49 -14.58 9.98
C ALA A 167 -0.37 -13.59 10.79
N PHE A 168 -0.36 -12.31 10.43
CA PHE A 168 -1.18 -11.30 11.10
C PHE A 168 -2.68 -11.50 10.79
N LEU A 169 -3.02 -11.93 9.57
CA LEU A 169 -4.40 -12.18 9.14
C LEU A 169 -5.11 -13.25 10.01
N LEU A 170 -4.38 -14.16 10.66
CA LEU A 170 -4.96 -15.10 11.62
C LEU A 170 -5.66 -14.39 12.80
N TRP A 171 -5.25 -13.16 13.10
CA TRP A 171 -5.81 -12.33 14.18
C TRP A 171 -6.76 -11.23 13.67
N ASP A 172 -6.54 -10.78 12.44
CA ASP A 172 -7.31 -9.71 11.78
C ASP A 172 -8.50 -10.26 10.95
N PHE A 173 -8.58 -11.60 10.76
CA PHE A 173 -9.70 -12.24 10.05
C PHE A 173 -11.01 -12.02 10.79
N PRO A 174 -12.13 -11.76 10.07
CA PRO A 174 -13.45 -11.53 10.68
C PRO A 174 -13.98 -12.71 11.55
N PRO A 175 -14.42 -12.49 12.81
CA PRO A 175 -14.35 -11.23 13.56
C PRO A 175 -12.93 -10.94 14.07
N ALA A 176 -12.40 -9.76 13.74
CA ALA A 176 -11.03 -9.42 14.06
C ALA A 176 -10.80 -9.29 15.57
N LYS A 177 -9.69 -9.89 16.05
CA LYS A 177 -9.21 -9.76 17.43
C LYS A 177 -8.17 -8.67 17.58
N LEU A 178 -7.50 -8.34 16.47
CA LEU A 178 -6.41 -7.36 16.39
C LEU A 178 -6.46 -6.68 15.02
N HIS A 179 -6.26 -5.36 15.00
CA HIS A 179 -6.19 -4.60 13.75
C HIS A 179 -4.78 -4.10 13.49
N PRO A 180 -4.35 -3.94 12.22
CA PRO A 180 -3.01 -3.48 11.87
C PRO A 180 -2.76 -2.02 12.28
N GLY A 181 -3.81 -1.26 12.55
CA GLY A 181 -3.75 0.17 12.85
C GLY A 181 -3.26 0.99 11.66
N ARG A 182 -3.10 2.29 11.87
CA ARG A 182 -2.59 3.19 10.83
C ARG A 182 -1.16 2.85 10.41
N CYS A 183 -0.35 2.40 11.39
CA CYS A 183 1.03 1.98 11.13
C CYS A 183 1.10 0.84 10.13
N GLY A 184 0.35 -0.26 10.34
CA GLY A 184 0.34 -1.40 9.44
C GLY A 184 -0.31 -1.09 8.09
N CYS A 185 -1.39 -0.32 8.10
CA CYS A 185 -2.12 0.11 6.92
C CYS A 185 -1.24 0.96 5.97
N LEU A 186 -0.59 2.02 6.48
CA LEU A 186 0.27 2.87 5.68
C LEU A 186 1.57 2.16 5.26
N TYR A 187 2.10 1.26 6.10
CA TYR A 187 3.25 0.42 5.73
C TYR A 187 2.92 -0.48 4.53
N ALA A 188 1.77 -1.15 4.54
CA ALA A 188 1.33 -2.00 3.45
C ALA A 188 1.10 -1.20 2.15
N ALA A 189 0.44 -0.04 2.25
CA ALA A 189 0.27 0.88 1.12
C ALA A 189 1.61 1.37 0.58
N GLY A 190 2.53 1.76 1.46
CA GLY A 190 3.90 2.14 1.08
C GLY A 190 4.63 1.03 0.35
N ALA A 191 4.51 -0.23 0.80
CA ALA A 191 5.12 -1.37 0.13
C ALA A 191 4.54 -1.59 -1.28
N ILE A 192 3.20 -1.58 -1.42
CA ILE A 192 2.53 -1.75 -2.73
C ILE A 192 2.92 -0.64 -3.71
N GLY A 193 3.20 0.57 -3.23
CA GLY A 193 3.62 1.69 -4.09
C GLY A 193 5.12 1.75 -4.35
N CYS A 194 5.93 1.56 -3.33
CA CYS A 194 7.38 1.73 -3.44
C CYS A 194 8.05 0.59 -4.20
N ILE A 195 7.59 -0.67 -4.06
CA ILE A 195 8.19 -1.81 -4.74
C ILE A 195 8.10 -1.66 -6.26
N PRO A 196 6.90 -1.48 -6.88
CA PRO A 196 6.78 -1.28 -8.32
C PRO A 196 7.57 -0.07 -8.82
N LEU A 197 7.58 1.01 -8.05
CA LEU A 197 8.35 2.21 -8.38
C LEU A 197 9.85 1.94 -8.45
N CYS A 198 10.38 1.12 -7.52
CA CYS A 198 11.79 0.76 -7.49
C CYS A 198 12.21 -0.17 -8.64
N ILE A 199 11.31 -0.99 -9.16
CA ILE A 199 11.58 -1.85 -10.33
C ILE A 199 11.35 -1.13 -11.67
N GLY A 200 10.84 0.12 -11.64
CA GLY A 200 10.59 0.91 -12.85
C GLY A 200 9.22 0.71 -13.49
N TYR A 201 8.30 0.03 -12.82
CA TYR A 201 6.93 -0.27 -13.26
C TYR A 201 5.92 0.31 -12.27
N ALA A 202 6.03 1.60 -11.97
CA ALA A 202 5.22 2.27 -10.95
C ALA A 202 3.70 2.12 -11.17
N GLU A 203 3.25 2.02 -12.41
CA GLU A 203 1.86 1.81 -12.82
C GLU A 203 1.27 0.49 -12.31
N LEU A 204 2.09 -0.54 -12.02
CA LEU A 204 1.61 -1.81 -11.45
C LEU A 204 0.99 -1.63 -10.06
N SER A 205 1.35 -0.58 -9.34
CA SER A 205 0.72 -0.25 -8.06
C SER A 205 -0.77 0.05 -8.19
N ILE A 206 -1.24 0.48 -9.37
CA ILE A 206 -2.65 0.79 -9.61
C ILE A 206 -3.51 -0.48 -9.58
N PRO A 207 -3.30 -1.49 -10.44
CA PRO A 207 -4.10 -2.70 -10.39
C PRO A 207 -3.87 -3.52 -9.11
N LEU A 208 -2.66 -3.55 -8.57
CA LEU A 208 -2.36 -4.30 -7.34
C LEU A 208 -3.05 -3.73 -6.09
N ALA A 209 -3.30 -2.43 -6.05
CA ALA A 209 -4.02 -1.77 -4.97
C ALA A 209 -5.52 -1.56 -5.28
N LEU A 210 -6.10 -2.30 -6.24
CA LEU A 210 -7.46 -2.10 -6.72
C LEU A 210 -8.51 -1.98 -5.61
N PRO A 211 -8.53 -2.81 -4.53
CA PRO A 211 -9.47 -2.63 -3.43
C PRO A 211 -9.34 -1.27 -2.74
N PHE A 212 -8.12 -0.80 -2.53
CA PHE A 212 -7.88 0.50 -1.89
C PHE A 212 -8.39 1.65 -2.76
N TRP A 213 -8.19 1.58 -4.08
CA TRP A 213 -8.70 2.56 -5.03
C TRP A 213 -10.21 2.59 -5.08
N VAL A 214 -10.87 1.43 -5.02
CA VAL A 214 -12.35 1.35 -5.01
C VAL A 214 -12.90 1.95 -3.72
N GLU A 215 -12.33 1.59 -2.57
CA GLU A 215 -12.74 2.12 -1.25
C GLU A 215 -12.51 3.65 -1.17
N GLY A 216 -11.30 4.09 -1.46
CA GLY A 216 -10.94 5.52 -1.43
C GLY A 216 -11.67 6.34 -2.48
N GLY A 217 -11.79 5.79 -3.70
CA GLY A 217 -12.50 6.42 -4.82
C GLY A 217 -13.98 6.62 -4.53
N MET A 218 -14.64 5.64 -3.92
CA MET A 218 -16.04 5.76 -3.51
C MET A 218 -16.24 6.88 -2.50
N VAL A 219 -15.33 7.02 -1.52
CA VAL A 219 -15.38 8.14 -0.55
C VAL A 219 -15.10 9.48 -1.22
N LEU A 220 -14.10 9.53 -2.12
CA LEU A 220 -13.79 10.75 -2.86
C LEU A 220 -14.98 11.22 -3.69
N LEU A 221 -15.60 10.32 -4.45
CA LEU A 221 -16.81 10.61 -5.24
C LEU A 221 -17.97 11.07 -4.36
N GLN A 222 -18.17 10.43 -3.21
CA GLN A 222 -19.17 10.82 -2.23
C GLN A 222 -18.97 12.27 -1.76
N VAL A 223 -17.74 12.62 -1.36
CA VAL A 223 -17.41 13.96 -0.87
C VAL A 223 -17.57 15.02 -1.95
N LEU A 224 -17.09 14.74 -3.17
CA LEU A 224 -17.21 15.65 -4.30
C LEU A 224 -18.69 15.89 -4.68
N PHE A 225 -19.46 14.82 -4.73
CA PHE A 225 -20.88 14.92 -5.08
C PHE A 225 -21.70 15.65 -3.99
N CYS A 226 -21.42 15.38 -2.71
CA CYS A 226 -22.03 16.11 -1.59
C CYS A 226 -21.72 17.62 -1.66
N ARG A 227 -20.47 18.00 -2.01
CA ARG A 227 -20.10 19.40 -2.19
C ARG A 227 -20.78 20.06 -3.36
N TRP A 228 -20.99 19.32 -4.45
CA TRP A 228 -21.60 19.86 -5.68
C TRP A 228 -23.12 19.90 -5.63
N LYS A 229 -23.77 18.83 -5.15
CA LYS A 229 -25.25 18.67 -5.20
C LYS A 229 -25.94 18.81 -3.84
N GLY A 230 -25.18 18.96 -2.74
CA GLY A 230 -25.73 19.05 -1.38
C GLY A 230 -26.39 17.78 -0.85
N ARG A 231 -26.25 16.65 -1.58
CA ARG A 231 -26.84 15.34 -1.21
C ARG A 231 -25.85 14.20 -1.42
N PRO A 232 -25.94 13.10 -0.65
CA PRO A 232 -25.08 11.96 -0.84
C PRO A 232 -25.35 11.25 -2.17
N LEU A 233 -24.30 10.77 -2.85
CA LEU A 233 -24.37 9.94 -4.05
C LEU A 233 -24.73 8.49 -3.71
N PHE A 234 -24.05 7.93 -2.70
CA PHE A 234 -24.25 6.57 -2.22
C PHE A 234 -24.96 6.56 -0.87
N ALA A 235 -25.75 5.54 -0.60
CA ALA A 235 -26.43 5.36 0.68
C ALA A 235 -25.46 5.18 1.87
N ALA A 236 -24.25 4.70 1.59
CA ALA A 236 -23.10 4.67 2.46
C ALA A 236 -21.81 4.66 1.63
N ALA A 237 -20.72 5.15 2.19
CA ALA A 237 -19.36 5.04 1.69
C ALA A 237 -18.44 4.88 2.91
N PRO A 238 -17.36 4.13 2.81
CA PRO A 238 -16.78 3.38 1.69
C PRO A 238 -17.59 2.14 1.25
N LEU A 239 -17.04 1.33 0.31
CA LEU A 239 -17.72 0.16 -0.26
C LEU A 239 -18.11 -0.86 0.81
N HIS A 240 -17.21 -1.21 1.75
CA HIS A 240 -17.50 -2.16 2.81
C HIS A 240 -18.74 -1.76 3.62
N ARG A 241 -18.90 -0.47 4.00
CA ARG A 241 -20.08 0.03 4.71
C ARG A 241 -21.36 -0.03 3.88
N TRP A 242 -21.25 0.13 2.57
CA TRP A 242 -22.39 -0.02 1.67
C TRP A 242 -22.83 -1.49 1.56
N LEU A 243 -21.87 -2.43 1.54
CA LEU A 243 -22.13 -3.86 1.54
C LEU A 243 -22.74 -4.32 2.89
N GLU A 244 -22.23 -3.82 4.02
CA GLU A 244 -22.80 -4.04 5.35
C GLU A 244 -24.25 -3.59 5.44
N LYS A 245 -24.56 -2.40 4.94
CA LYS A 245 -25.95 -1.90 4.88
C LYS A 245 -26.87 -2.75 4.02
N ARG A 246 -26.33 -3.52 3.08
CA ARG A 246 -27.06 -4.50 2.28
C ARG A 246 -27.19 -5.87 2.95
N GLY A 247 -26.69 -6.02 4.15
CA GLY A 247 -26.80 -7.25 4.94
C GLY A 247 -25.71 -8.29 4.63
N MET A 248 -24.61 -7.90 3.94
CA MET A 248 -23.47 -8.81 3.76
C MET A 248 -22.74 -9.01 5.08
N SER A 249 -22.36 -10.26 5.37
CA SER A 249 -21.54 -10.58 6.54
C SER A 249 -20.10 -10.06 6.35
N ALA A 250 -19.41 -9.77 7.46
CA ALA A 250 -18.01 -9.32 7.44
C ALA A 250 -17.09 -10.29 6.66
N VAL A 251 -17.30 -11.59 6.81
CA VAL A 251 -16.57 -12.63 6.08
C VAL A 251 -16.78 -12.53 4.56
N ASN A 252 -18.02 -12.30 4.10
CA ASN A 252 -18.32 -12.16 2.69
C ASN A 252 -17.72 -10.86 2.11
N ILE A 253 -17.69 -9.77 2.89
CA ILE A 253 -17.04 -8.51 2.52
C ILE A 253 -15.54 -8.74 2.35
N PHE A 254 -14.90 -9.40 3.31
CA PHE A 254 -13.49 -9.78 3.23
C PHE A 254 -13.19 -10.56 1.95
N TYR A 255 -13.93 -11.63 1.66
CA TYR A 255 -13.72 -12.42 0.43
C TYR A 255 -13.97 -11.62 -0.84
N SER A 256 -14.95 -10.71 -0.85
CA SER A 256 -15.24 -9.85 -2.02
C SER A 256 -14.08 -8.90 -2.31
N LEU A 257 -13.47 -8.32 -1.28
CA LEU A 257 -12.33 -7.41 -1.43
C LEU A 257 -11.03 -8.17 -1.78
N CYS A 258 -10.83 -9.38 -1.24
CA CYS A 258 -9.75 -10.26 -1.68
C CYS A 258 -9.92 -10.70 -3.14
N ALA A 259 -11.13 -11.04 -3.58
CA ALA A 259 -11.41 -11.36 -4.98
C ALA A 259 -11.10 -10.17 -5.91
N LEU A 260 -11.43 -8.94 -5.47
CA LEU A 260 -11.07 -7.73 -6.19
C LEU A 260 -9.55 -7.55 -6.30
N SER A 261 -8.78 -7.90 -5.25
CA SER A 261 -7.31 -7.91 -5.30
C SER A 261 -6.79 -8.93 -6.34
N VAL A 262 -7.39 -10.12 -6.39
CA VAL A 262 -7.03 -11.14 -7.39
C VAL A 262 -7.34 -10.67 -8.81
N CYS A 263 -8.47 -9.98 -9.02
CA CYS A 263 -8.78 -9.36 -10.31
C CYS A 263 -7.75 -8.30 -10.68
N GLY A 264 -7.33 -7.47 -9.72
CA GLY A 264 -6.26 -6.49 -9.91
C GLY A 264 -4.93 -7.16 -10.29
N LEU A 265 -4.56 -8.24 -9.59
CA LEU A 265 -3.37 -9.02 -9.94
C LEU A 265 -3.46 -9.59 -11.36
N ALA A 266 -4.60 -10.14 -11.76
CA ALA A 266 -4.79 -10.66 -13.12
C ALA A 266 -4.67 -9.57 -14.19
N LEU A 267 -5.00 -8.31 -13.87
CA LEU A 267 -4.78 -7.16 -14.75
C LEU A 267 -3.30 -6.75 -14.80
N ALA A 268 -2.57 -6.88 -13.69
CA ALA A 268 -1.14 -6.53 -13.60
C ALA A 268 -0.24 -7.48 -14.37
N VAL A 269 -0.64 -8.76 -14.52
CA VAL A 269 0.14 -9.82 -15.19
C VAL A 269 -0.06 -9.83 -16.72
N ARG A 270 -1.08 -9.13 -17.23
CA ARG A 270 -1.33 -9.02 -18.69
C ARG A 270 -0.48 -7.95 -19.35
#